data_32ef8761897af1c95506b2726959c471
#
_entry.id   32ef8761897af1c95506b2726959c471
#
_cell.length_a   1.000
_cell.length_b   1.000
_cell.length_c   1.000
_cell.angle_alpha   90.00
_cell.angle_beta   90.00
_cell.angle_gamma   90.00
#
_symmetry.space_group_name_H-M   'P 1'
#
loop_
_entity.id
_entity.type
_entity.pdbx_description
1 polymer ?
#
loop_
_entity_poly.entity_id
_entity_poly.type
_entity_poly.pdbx_seq_one_letter_code
_entity_poly.pdbx_strand_id
1 'polypeptide(L)'
;MSDHSSADSVIEGPRDDEVPAGSYTAPTDPRDTPVIPEEVNASSKWAMYSVFRVATALPAEDDERRRLVEGSDEWAGQSGVDTRGWYDLSGLRANADLLVWWVSDDPAVLQDAYHRFRASGLGRHLEPVWSNVGVHRPAEFNKSHLPSCFAGIAPRRWAAFYPFIRSKEWYLLPAADRSRMLREHGIVGAASSDVKACLLY
;
A
#
# COMPACT_ATOMS: atom_id res chain seq x y z
N MET A 1 21.16 -3.87 -52.88
CA MET A 1 20.36 -2.70 -52.50
C MET A 1 19.01 -3.26 -52.11
N SER A 2 18.80 -3.48 -50.82
CA SER A 2 17.53 -3.97 -50.28
C SER A 2 17.20 -3.07 -49.09
N ASP A 3 16.20 -2.26 -49.36
CA ASP A 3 15.66 -1.26 -48.44
C ASP A 3 14.83 -1.97 -47.40
N HIS A 4 15.26 -1.94 -46.12
CA HIS A 4 14.47 -2.36 -44.98
C HIS A 4 13.98 -1.10 -44.23
N SER A 5 12.90 -0.55 -44.75
CA SER A 5 12.09 0.40 -44.01
C SER A 5 11.27 -0.39 -42.96
N SER A 6 11.77 -0.45 -41.71
CA SER A 6 10.96 -0.85 -40.56
C SER A 6 10.13 0.36 -40.13
N ALA A 7 8.84 0.31 -40.38
CA ALA A 7 7.89 1.24 -39.85
C ALA A 7 7.81 1.00 -38.32
N ASP A 8 8.39 1.90 -37.53
CA ASP A 8 8.09 2.04 -36.11
C ASP A 8 6.60 2.44 -35.99
N SER A 9 5.76 1.47 -35.64
CA SER A 9 4.40 1.74 -35.23
C SER A 9 4.43 2.42 -33.86
N VAL A 10 4.39 3.73 -33.85
CA VAL A 10 4.13 4.52 -32.64
C VAL A 10 2.75 4.11 -32.15
N ILE A 11 2.69 3.41 -31.04
CA ILE A 11 1.43 3.17 -30.32
C ILE A 11 1.01 4.54 -29.78
N GLU A 12 0.10 5.22 -30.47
CA GLU A 12 -0.56 6.41 -29.91
C GLU A 12 -1.39 5.95 -28.69
N GLY A 13 -0.93 6.30 -27.49
CA GLY A 13 -1.72 6.15 -26.28
C GLY A 13 -2.93 7.10 -26.30
N PRO A 14 -3.99 6.81 -25.50
CA PRO A 14 -5.19 7.64 -25.43
C PRO A 14 -4.83 9.10 -25.10
N ARG A 15 -5.53 10.04 -25.71
CA ARG A 15 -5.36 11.48 -25.46
C ARG A 15 -5.82 11.83 -24.05
N ASP A 16 -5.32 12.95 -23.50
CA ASP A 16 -5.62 13.38 -22.12
C ASP A 16 -7.12 13.57 -21.83
N ASP A 17 -7.93 13.77 -22.86
CA ASP A 17 -9.39 13.87 -22.84
C ASP A 17 -10.11 12.51 -22.98
N GLU A 18 -9.39 11.44 -23.33
CA GLU A 18 -9.91 10.09 -23.48
C GLU A 18 -9.71 9.18 -22.25
N VAL A 19 -8.97 9.65 -21.24
CA VAL A 19 -8.89 8.91 -19.95
C VAL A 19 -10.14 9.33 -19.15
N PRO A 20 -11.15 8.45 -19.00
CA PRO A 20 -12.32 8.78 -18.21
C PRO A 20 -11.85 9.18 -16.80
N ALA A 21 -12.31 10.35 -16.34
CA ALA A 21 -12.16 10.73 -14.95
C ALA A 21 -12.74 9.59 -14.09
N GLY A 22 -11.85 8.90 -13.35
CA GLY A 22 -12.25 7.82 -12.48
C GLY A 22 -12.51 6.50 -13.19
N SER A 23 -11.50 5.89 -13.82
CA SER A 23 -11.53 4.45 -14.03
C SER A 23 -11.34 3.76 -12.67
N TYR A 24 -12.37 3.82 -11.84
CA TYR A 24 -12.57 2.87 -10.77
C TYR A 24 -12.67 1.50 -11.46
N THR A 25 -11.59 0.75 -11.45
CA THR A 25 -11.64 -0.62 -11.96
C THR A 25 -12.71 -1.36 -11.16
N ALA A 26 -13.69 -1.94 -11.87
CA ALA A 26 -14.74 -2.74 -11.24
C ALA A 26 -14.12 -3.67 -10.17
N PRO A 27 -14.82 -3.89 -9.05
CA PRO A 27 -14.33 -4.77 -7.99
C PRO A 27 -13.92 -6.11 -8.59
N THR A 28 -12.65 -6.48 -8.40
CA THR A 28 -12.10 -7.75 -8.90
C THR A 28 -12.12 -8.84 -7.83
N ASP A 29 -12.46 -8.47 -6.61
CA ASP A 29 -12.56 -9.36 -5.44
C ASP A 29 -13.92 -9.07 -4.77
N PRO A 30 -14.68 -10.09 -4.36
CA PRO A 30 -15.97 -9.92 -3.68
C PRO A 30 -15.88 -9.15 -2.34
N ARG A 31 -14.69 -8.98 -1.79
CA ARG A 31 -14.43 -8.18 -0.58
C ARG A 31 -14.20 -6.71 -0.88
N ASP A 32 -14.02 -6.33 -2.15
CA ASP A 32 -13.85 -4.92 -2.53
C ASP A 32 -15.18 -4.19 -2.34
N THR A 33 -15.14 -2.98 -1.78
CA THR A 33 -16.32 -2.14 -1.53
C THR A 33 -16.19 -0.82 -2.28
N PRO A 34 -17.26 -0.34 -2.92
CA PRO A 34 -17.23 0.98 -3.55
C PRO A 34 -17.02 2.09 -2.51
N VAL A 35 -16.23 3.10 -2.87
CA VAL A 35 -16.08 4.32 -2.07
C VAL A 35 -16.29 5.55 -2.96
N ILE A 36 -16.63 6.67 -2.34
CA ILE A 36 -16.78 7.96 -3.01
C ILE A 36 -15.45 8.71 -2.85
N PRO A 37 -14.68 8.96 -3.93
CA PRO A 37 -13.36 9.58 -3.85
C PRO A 37 -13.36 10.93 -3.14
N GLU A 38 -14.42 11.72 -3.31
CA GLU A 38 -14.59 13.03 -2.68
C GLU A 38 -14.67 12.92 -1.16
N GLU A 39 -15.37 11.91 -0.64
CA GLU A 39 -15.48 11.66 0.80
C GLU A 39 -14.14 11.20 1.39
N VAL A 40 -13.42 10.33 0.68
CA VAL A 40 -12.08 9.89 1.10
C VAL A 40 -11.10 11.06 1.13
N ASN A 41 -11.18 11.96 0.13
CA ASN A 41 -10.31 13.13 0.02
C ASN A 41 -10.70 14.27 1.00
N ALA A 42 -11.88 14.21 1.62
CA ALA A 42 -12.35 15.24 2.54
C ALA A 42 -11.66 15.21 3.91
N SER A 43 -11.03 14.09 4.27
CA SER A 43 -10.31 13.92 5.53
C SER A 43 -8.90 13.35 5.31
N SER A 44 -8.02 13.56 6.28
CA SER A 44 -6.71 12.92 6.27
C SER A 44 -6.88 11.42 6.53
N LYS A 45 -6.17 10.60 5.78
CA LYS A 45 -6.10 9.16 5.94
C LYS A 45 -4.65 8.76 6.15
N TRP A 46 -4.42 7.88 7.10
CA TRP A 46 -3.08 7.49 7.52
C TRP A 46 -2.90 5.97 7.41
N ALA A 47 -1.72 5.54 7.02
CA ALA A 47 -1.34 4.14 7.04
C ALA A 47 -0.01 3.96 7.74
N MET A 48 0.10 2.92 8.55
CA MET A 48 1.34 2.51 9.21
C MET A 48 1.71 1.11 8.74
N TYR A 49 2.96 0.95 8.40
CA TYR A 49 3.60 -0.32 8.08
C TYR A 49 4.69 -0.57 9.13
N SER A 50 4.52 -1.60 9.93
CA SER A 50 5.47 -1.96 10.98
C SER A 50 6.03 -3.34 10.76
N VAL A 51 7.34 -3.45 10.75
CA VAL A 51 8.09 -4.68 10.52
C VAL A 51 8.77 -5.10 11.80
N PHE A 52 8.65 -6.38 12.11
CA PHE A 52 9.17 -6.99 13.31
C PHE A 52 9.99 -8.24 12.99
N ARG A 53 10.89 -8.61 13.89
CA ARG A 53 11.55 -9.90 13.90
C ARG A 53 11.28 -10.64 15.21
N VAL A 54 11.33 -11.96 15.18
CA VAL A 54 11.26 -12.79 16.37
C VAL A 54 12.58 -12.62 17.17
N ALA A 55 12.46 -12.13 18.40
CA ALA A 55 13.58 -11.91 19.30
C ALA A 55 13.68 -12.99 20.38
N THR A 56 12.54 -13.55 20.79
CA THR A 56 12.47 -14.67 21.73
C THR A 56 11.62 -15.78 21.14
N ALA A 57 11.96 -17.03 21.46
CA ALA A 57 11.26 -18.19 20.92
C ALA A 57 9.75 -18.08 21.13
N LEU A 58 9.01 -18.36 20.09
CA LEU A 58 7.56 -18.53 20.16
C LEU A 58 7.23 -19.91 20.77
N PRO A 59 6.04 -20.09 21.34
CA PRO A 59 5.57 -21.40 21.82
C PRO A 59 5.70 -22.46 20.75
N ALA A 60 6.02 -23.69 21.16
CA ALA A 60 6.17 -24.82 20.23
C ALA A 60 4.81 -25.28 19.65
N GLU A 61 3.75 -25.17 20.45
CA GLU A 61 2.42 -25.66 20.10
C GLU A 61 1.68 -24.70 19.16
N ASP A 62 1.12 -25.24 18.07
CA ASP A 62 0.43 -24.45 17.04
C ASP A 62 -0.78 -23.67 17.59
N ASP A 63 -1.55 -24.31 18.48
CA ASP A 63 -2.73 -23.68 19.07
C ASP A 63 -2.36 -22.53 20.01
N GLU A 64 -1.22 -22.61 20.67
CA GLU A 64 -0.73 -21.53 21.51
C GLU A 64 -0.26 -20.36 20.65
N ARG A 65 0.48 -20.62 19.57
CA ARG A 65 0.87 -19.58 18.60
C ARG A 65 -0.34 -18.88 18.00
N ARG A 66 -1.37 -19.65 17.62
CA ARG A 66 -2.61 -19.09 17.07
C ARG A 66 -3.28 -18.13 18.05
N ARG A 67 -3.43 -18.53 19.31
CA ARG A 67 -4.00 -17.66 20.35
C ARG A 67 -3.20 -16.38 20.57
N LEU A 68 -1.87 -16.43 20.44
CA LEU A 68 -1.05 -15.23 20.52
C LEU A 68 -1.34 -14.26 19.37
N VAL A 69 -1.50 -14.76 18.15
CA VAL A 69 -1.81 -13.92 16.98
C VAL A 69 -3.20 -13.30 17.11
N GLU A 70 -4.23 -14.14 17.37
CA GLU A 70 -5.61 -13.70 17.53
C GLU A 70 -5.75 -12.67 18.65
N GLY A 71 -5.20 -12.93 19.82
CA GLY A 71 -5.20 -11.98 20.93
C GLY A 71 -4.44 -10.69 20.63
N SER A 72 -3.41 -10.72 19.81
CA SER A 72 -2.65 -9.52 19.46
C SER A 72 -3.37 -8.62 18.48
N ASP A 73 -4.13 -9.20 17.54
CA ASP A 73 -5.00 -8.44 16.64
C ASP A 73 -6.16 -7.79 17.41
N GLU A 74 -6.79 -8.53 18.33
CA GLU A 74 -7.82 -8.01 19.21
C GLU A 74 -7.30 -6.83 20.06
N TRP A 75 -6.10 -6.96 20.63
CA TRP A 75 -5.49 -5.88 21.42
C TRP A 75 -5.20 -4.63 20.60
N ALA A 76 -4.66 -4.77 19.40
CA ALA A 76 -4.46 -3.65 18.49
C ALA A 76 -5.80 -3.01 18.11
N GLY A 77 -6.80 -3.83 17.79
CA GLY A 77 -8.14 -3.40 17.41
C GLY A 77 -8.87 -2.56 18.47
N GLN A 78 -8.54 -2.73 19.77
CA GLN A 78 -9.08 -1.89 20.86
C GLN A 78 -8.77 -0.39 20.71
N SER A 79 -7.78 -0.02 19.93
CA SER A 79 -7.49 1.37 19.55
C SER A 79 -8.50 1.96 18.58
N GLY A 80 -9.32 1.13 17.91
CA GLY A 80 -10.17 1.51 16.79
C GLY A 80 -9.44 1.53 15.45
N VAL A 81 -8.22 0.97 15.36
CA VAL A 81 -7.46 0.85 14.13
C VAL A 81 -8.11 -0.17 13.19
N ASP A 82 -8.05 0.08 11.89
CA ASP A 82 -8.34 -0.94 10.87
C ASP A 82 -7.04 -1.69 10.52
N THR A 83 -7.01 -2.99 10.82
CA THR A 83 -5.89 -3.88 10.46
C THR A 83 -6.08 -4.39 9.04
N ARG A 84 -5.29 -3.86 8.11
CA ARG A 84 -5.33 -4.25 6.70
C ARG A 84 -4.72 -5.63 6.45
N GLY A 85 -3.76 -6.04 7.25
CA GLY A 85 -3.19 -7.38 7.11
C GLY A 85 -1.95 -7.63 7.95
N TRP A 86 -1.69 -8.92 8.09
CA TRP A 86 -0.52 -9.52 8.70
C TRP A 86 0.20 -10.32 7.61
N TYR A 87 1.46 -10.03 7.38
CA TYR A 87 2.22 -10.66 6.30
C TYR A 87 3.46 -11.33 6.85
N ASP A 88 3.59 -12.62 6.56
CA ASP A 88 4.79 -13.39 6.87
C ASP A 88 5.93 -12.97 5.94
N LEU A 89 7.04 -12.55 6.54
CA LEU A 89 8.26 -12.15 5.84
C LEU A 89 9.38 -13.18 6.00
N SER A 90 9.14 -14.23 6.79
CA SER A 90 10.13 -15.25 7.10
C SER A 90 10.67 -15.89 5.82
N GLY A 91 11.99 -15.92 5.68
CA GLY A 91 12.64 -16.42 4.48
C GLY A 91 12.63 -15.49 3.27
N LEU A 92 11.75 -14.47 3.24
CA LEU A 92 11.74 -13.44 2.19
C LEU A 92 12.70 -12.30 2.52
N ARG A 93 12.97 -12.09 3.82
CA ARG A 93 13.91 -11.09 4.30
C ARG A 93 14.69 -11.65 5.49
N ALA A 94 16.03 -11.50 5.46
CA ALA A 94 16.91 -12.12 6.44
C ALA A 94 16.76 -11.60 7.88
N ASN A 95 16.26 -10.39 8.06
CA ASN A 95 16.19 -9.72 9.37
C ASN A 95 14.77 -9.30 9.75
N ALA A 96 13.75 -9.92 9.16
CA ALA A 96 12.36 -9.59 9.43
C ALA A 96 11.48 -10.82 9.26
N ASP A 97 10.49 -10.96 10.13
CA ASP A 97 9.58 -12.11 10.16
C ASP A 97 8.12 -11.72 9.94
N LEU A 98 7.73 -10.51 10.36
CA LEU A 98 6.33 -10.08 10.32
C LEU A 98 6.23 -8.64 9.86
N LEU A 99 5.28 -8.35 8.94
CA LEU A 99 4.81 -7.01 8.65
C LEU A 99 3.35 -6.90 9.06
N VAL A 100 3.02 -5.85 9.80
CA VAL A 100 1.64 -5.47 10.12
C VAL A 100 1.31 -4.17 9.42
N TRP A 101 0.14 -4.13 8.79
CA TRP A 101 -0.36 -2.97 8.06
C TRP A 101 -1.65 -2.47 8.68
N TRP A 102 -1.60 -1.27 9.24
CA TRP A 102 -2.73 -0.57 9.86
C TRP A 102 -3.11 0.70 9.10
N VAL A 103 -4.39 1.06 9.15
CA VAL A 103 -4.88 2.34 8.62
C VAL A 103 -5.84 2.99 9.62
N SER A 104 -5.91 4.32 9.61
CA SER A 104 -6.82 5.12 10.44
C SER A 104 -6.97 6.53 9.88
N ASP A 105 -8.01 7.22 10.31
CA ASP A 105 -8.21 8.65 10.07
C ASP A 105 -7.39 9.53 11.03
N ASP A 106 -6.89 8.94 12.12
CA ASP A 106 -6.10 9.63 13.14
C ASP A 106 -4.76 8.90 13.37
N PRO A 107 -3.61 9.57 13.22
CA PRO A 107 -2.30 8.96 13.49
C PRO A 107 -2.11 8.57 14.96
N ALA A 108 -2.82 9.19 15.91
CA ALA A 108 -2.75 8.80 17.31
C ALA A 108 -3.34 7.40 17.54
N VAL A 109 -4.37 7.02 16.78
CA VAL A 109 -4.95 5.67 16.78
C VAL A 109 -3.94 4.63 16.29
N LEU A 110 -3.16 4.95 15.24
CA LEU A 110 -2.08 4.07 14.78
C LEU A 110 -1.01 3.88 15.85
N GLN A 111 -0.63 4.95 16.53
CA GLN A 111 0.37 4.87 17.61
C GLN A 111 -0.14 4.05 18.80
N ASP A 112 -1.42 4.21 19.18
CA ASP A 112 -2.03 3.41 20.25
C ASP A 112 -2.11 1.92 19.84
N ALA A 113 -2.49 1.61 18.60
CA ALA A 113 -2.48 0.25 18.07
C ALA A 113 -1.08 -0.37 18.16
N TYR A 114 -0.06 0.37 17.77
CA TYR A 114 1.33 -0.08 17.87
C TYR A 114 1.73 -0.38 19.33
N HIS A 115 1.41 0.50 20.27
CA HIS A 115 1.71 0.31 21.69
C HIS A 115 0.97 -0.90 22.27
N ARG A 116 -0.32 -1.05 21.94
CA ARG A 116 -1.12 -2.21 22.35
C ARG A 116 -0.56 -3.50 21.78
N PHE A 117 -0.26 -3.52 20.48
CA PHE A 117 0.37 -4.67 19.86
C PHE A 117 1.69 -5.03 20.56
N ARG A 118 2.56 -4.08 20.84
CA ARG A 118 3.83 -4.32 21.52
C ARG A 118 3.66 -4.87 22.96
N ALA A 119 2.57 -4.52 23.62
CA ALA A 119 2.22 -5.02 24.94
C ALA A 119 1.52 -6.38 24.94
N SER A 120 1.02 -6.85 23.78
CA SER A 120 0.30 -8.11 23.60
C SER A 120 1.20 -9.34 23.79
N GLY A 121 0.57 -10.52 23.82
CA GLY A 121 1.28 -11.79 23.93
C GLY A 121 2.32 -11.98 22.85
N LEU A 122 1.94 -11.85 21.57
CA LEU A 122 2.85 -11.97 20.44
C LEU A 122 3.87 -10.82 20.43
N GLY A 123 3.43 -9.59 20.66
CA GLY A 123 4.29 -8.40 20.59
C GLY A 123 5.48 -8.44 21.53
N ARG A 124 5.40 -9.18 22.64
CA ARG A 124 6.51 -9.38 23.59
C ARG A 124 7.60 -10.32 23.09
N HIS A 125 7.28 -11.19 22.13
CA HIS A 125 8.25 -12.07 21.48
C HIS A 125 8.97 -11.38 20.33
N LEU A 126 8.49 -10.23 19.89
CA LEU A 126 8.95 -9.54 18.71
C LEU A 126 9.78 -8.31 19.05
N GLU A 127 10.70 -7.97 18.17
CA GLU A 127 11.52 -6.77 18.20
C GLU A 127 11.25 -5.94 16.96
N PRO A 128 11.03 -4.61 17.08
CA PRO A 128 10.81 -3.77 15.91
C PRO A 128 12.08 -3.67 15.07
N VAL A 129 11.91 -3.84 13.76
CA VAL A 129 12.97 -3.67 12.77
C VAL A 129 12.84 -2.33 12.08
N TRP A 130 11.59 -1.97 11.76
CA TRP A 130 11.32 -0.79 10.96
C TRP A 130 9.82 -0.43 11.03
N SER A 131 9.49 0.85 11.00
CA SER A 131 8.13 1.35 10.86
C SER A 131 8.10 2.60 9.99
N ASN A 132 7.07 2.72 9.18
CA ASN A 132 6.79 3.91 8.40
C ASN A 132 5.32 4.29 8.50
N VAL A 133 5.07 5.59 8.60
CA VAL A 133 3.73 6.16 8.55
C VAL A 133 3.64 7.03 7.31
N GLY A 134 2.62 6.78 6.49
CA GLY A 134 2.32 7.59 5.34
C GLY A 134 0.95 8.24 5.47
N VAL A 135 0.80 9.44 4.90
CA VAL A 135 -0.47 10.15 4.84
C VAL A 135 -1.00 10.20 3.42
N HIS A 136 -2.30 9.94 3.25
CA HIS A 136 -2.97 10.21 1.99
C HIS A 136 -3.18 11.70 1.81
N ARG A 137 -2.77 12.19 0.65
CA ARG A 137 -3.09 13.54 0.16
C ARG A 137 -3.77 13.39 -1.20
N PRO A 138 -4.81 14.21 -1.48
CA PRO A 138 -5.38 14.23 -2.81
C PRO A 138 -4.31 14.42 -3.87
N ALA A 139 -4.34 13.60 -4.92
CA ALA A 139 -3.36 13.68 -5.99
C ALA A 139 -3.48 15.03 -6.71
N GLU A 140 -2.33 15.65 -6.99
CA GLU A 140 -2.26 16.99 -7.62
C GLU A 140 -2.89 17.00 -9.02
N PHE A 141 -2.68 15.93 -9.78
CA PHE A 141 -3.07 15.84 -11.18
C PHE A 141 -4.34 15.01 -11.43
N ASN A 142 -4.73 14.14 -10.50
CA ASN A 142 -5.92 13.30 -10.61
C ASN A 142 -6.55 13.04 -9.25
N LYS A 143 -7.51 13.86 -8.86
CA LYS A 143 -8.18 13.78 -7.56
C LYS A 143 -9.03 12.52 -7.36
N SER A 144 -9.38 11.80 -8.42
CA SER A 144 -10.08 10.51 -8.32
C SER A 144 -9.14 9.34 -8.06
N HIS A 145 -7.81 9.56 -8.15
CA HIS A 145 -6.83 8.52 -7.87
C HIS A 145 -6.62 8.37 -6.36
N LEU A 146 -7.16 7.27 -5.82
CA LEU A 146 -7.01 6.92 -4.41
C LEU A 146 -5.97 5.80 -4.22
N PRO A 147 -5.20 5.83 -3.13
CA PRO A 147 -4.45 4.65 -2.69
C PRO A 147 -5.38 3.46 -2.49
N SER A 148 -5.00 2.28 -2.91
CA SER A 148 -5.86 1.09 -2.85
C SER A 148 -6.40 0.80 -1.45
N CYS A 149 -5.63 1.11 -0.40
CA CYS A 149 -6.05 0.91 0.98
C CYS A 149 -7.21 1.82 1.42
N PHE A 150 -7.43 2.94 0.73
CA PHE A 150 -8.53 3.87 0.98
C PHE A 150 -9.58 3.87 -0.15
N ALA A 151 -9.31 3.13 -1.22
CA ALA A 151 -10.21 2.96 -2.36
C ALA A 151 -11.21 1.80 -2.19
N GLY A 152 -11.40 1.30 -0.97
CA GLY A 152 -12.28 0.16 -0.71
C GLY A 152 -11.75 -1.18 -1.21
N ILE A 153 -10.50 -1.23 -1.67
CA ILE A 153 -9.85 -2.45 -2.15
C ILE A 153 -9.42 -3.30 -0.97
N ALA A 154 -9.89 -4.52 -0.88
CA ALA A 154 -9.51 -5.47 0.15
C ALA A 154 -8.00 -5.83 0.07
N PRO A 155 -7.34 -6.10 1.19
CA PRO A 155 -5.94 -6.53 1.18
C PRO A 155 -5.78 -7.84 0.41
N ARG A 156 -4.70 -7.93 -0.36
CA ARG A 156 -4.37 -9.09 -1.16
C ARG A 156 -3.42 -10.03 -0.40
N ARG A 157 -3.25 -11.23 -0.93
CA ARG A 157 -2.40 -12.27 -0.33
C ARG A 157 -0.94 -11.85 -0.20
N TRP A 158 -0.45 -11.06 -1.14
CA TRP A 158 0.92 -10.59 -1.19
C TRP A 158 0.96 -9.07 -1.04
N ALA A 159 1.92 -8.56 -0.30
CA ALA A 159 2.21 -7.14 -0.19
C ALA A 159 3.69 -6.90 -0.47
N ALA A 160 3.98 -5.92 -1.31
CA ALA A 160 5.33 -5.39 -1.49
C ALA A 160 5.35 -3.96 -0.98
N PHE A 161 6.22 -3.67 -0.03
CA PHE A 161 6.41 -2.33 0.50
C PHE A 161 7.82 -1.85 0.24
N TYR A 162 7.94 -0.67 -0.38
CA TYR A 162 9.23 -0.02 -0.59
C TYR A 162 9.06 1.50 -0.56
N PRO A 163 9.86 2.22 0.23
CA PRO A 163 9.92 3.66 0.15
C PRO A 163 10.74 4.07 -1.09
N PHE A 164 10.31 5.13 -1.76
CA PHE A 164 11.09 5.73 -2.84
C PHE A 164 11.08 7.26 -2.73
N ILE A 165 12.14 7.88 -3.20
CA ILE A 165 12.24 9.34 -3.29
C ILE A 165 12.46 9.67 -4.75
N ARG A 166 11.59 10.54 -5.28
CA ARG A 166 11.75 11.07 -6.62
C ARG A 166 12.92 12.05 -6.64
N SER A 167 13.82 11.92 -7.61
CA SER A 167 14.99 12.78 -7.68
C SER A 167 14.63 14.26 -7.91
N LYS A 168 15.49 15.16 -7.47
CA LYS A 168 15.27 16.62 -7.68
C LYS A 168 15.29 16.97 -9.17
N GLU A 169 16.13 16.31 -9.94
CA GLU A 169 16.25 16.46 -11.40
C GLU A 169 14.92 16.21 -12.10
N TRP A 170 14.16 15.22 -11.62
CA TRP A 170 12.84 14.93 -12.18
C TRP A 170 11.89 16.14 -12.08
N TYR A 171 11.91 16.86 -10.96
CA TYR A 171 11.05 18.06 -10.78
C TYR A 171 11.48 19.22 -11.70
N LEU A 172 12.73 19.24 -12.14
CA LEU A 172 13.29 20.26 -13.04
C LEU A 172 13.09 19.91 -14.52
N LEU A 173 12.63 18.73 -14.87
CA LEU A 173 12.32 18.34 -16.25
C LEU A 173 11.22 19.24 -16.82
N PRO A 174 11.19 19.47 -18.16
CA PRO A 174 10.06 20.09 -18.84
C PRO A 174 8.73 19.41 -18.48
N ALA A 175 7.65 20.18 -18.37
CA ALA A 175 6.34 19.64 -17.98
C ALA A 175 5.87 18.50 -18.89
N ALA A 176 6.13 18.61 -20.20
CA ALA A 176 5.78 17.58 -21.18
C ALA A 176 6.48 16.22 -20.90
N ASP A 177 7.76 16.27 -20.52
CA ASP A 177 8.51 15.04 -20.20
C ASP A 177 7.99 14.40 -18.91
N ARG A 178 7.70 15.18 -17.89
CA ARG A 178 7.09 14.68 -16.66
C ARG A 178 5.74 14.03 -16.92
N SER A 179 4.89 14.67 -17.71
CA SER A 179 3.57 14.15 -18.09
C SER A 179 3.68 12.84 -18.88
N ARG A 180 4.63 12.77 -19.83
CA ARG A 180 4.90 11.54 -20.59
C ARG A 180 5.31 10.40 -19.67
N MET A 181 6.29 10.64 -18.77
CA MET A 181 6.77 9.61 -17.82
C MET A 181 5.66 9.13 -16.88
N LEU A 182 4.82 10.04 -16.36
CA LEU A 182 3.69 9.68 -15.50
C LEU A 182 2.65 8.85 -16.26
N ARG A 183 2.37 9.18 -17.52
CA ARG A 183 1.45 8.42 -18.38
C ARG A 183 1.98 7.01 -18.65
N GLU A 184 3.24 6.88 -19.06
CA GLU A 184 3.89 5.58 -19.27
C GLU A 184 3.82 4.71 -18.01
N HIS A 185 4.13 5.29 -16.84
CA HIS A 185 4.01 4.60 -15.56
C HIS A 185 2.57 4.15 -15.29
N GLY A 186 1.58 5.00 -15.56
CA GLY A 186 0.16 4.66 -15.40
C GLY A 186 -0.28 3.53 -16.32
N ILE A 187 0.15 3.53 -17.58
CA ILE A 187 -0.16 2.46 -18.56
C ILE A 187 0.41 1.12 -18.09
N VAL A 188 1.69 1.09 -17.68
CA VAL A 188 2.34 -0.12 -17.19
C VAL A 188 1.66 -0.64 -15.91
N GLY A 189 1.31 0.26 -14.99
CA GLY A 189 0.58 -0.09 -13.78
C GLY A 189 -0.82 -0.67 -14.06
N ALA A 190 -1.55 -0.08 -15.01
CA ALA A 190 -2.88 -0.55 -15.41
C ALA A 190 -2.85 -1.91 -16.12
N ALA A 191 -1.77 -2.23 -16.83
CA ALA A 191 -1.59 -3.53 -17.48
C ALA A 191 -1.45 -4.70 -16.47
N SER A 192 -1.12 -4.39 -15.21
CA SER A 192 -0.98 -5.36 -14.12
C SER A 192 -2.22 -5.35 -13.24
N SER A 193 -3.33 -5.89 -13.73
CA SER A 193 -4.65 -5.85 -13.05
C SER A 193 -4.63 -6.48 -11.64
N ASP A 194 -3.73 -7.43 -11.40
CA ASP A 194 -3.59 -8.14 -10.13
C ASP A 194 -2.81 -7.35 -9.08
N VAL A 195 -2.09 -6.31 -9.50
CA VAL A 195 -1.34 -5.42 -8.60
C VAL A 195 -2.18 -4.21 -8.25
N LYS A 196 -2.42 -4.00 -6.96
CA LYS A 196 -3.14 -2.82 -6.45
C LYS A 196 -2.14 -1.91 -5.74
N ALA A 197 -1.89 -0.75 -6.35
CA ALA A 197 -0.93 0.21 -5.83
C ALA A 197 -1.53 1.04 -4.67
N CYS A 198 -0.70 1.32 -3.67
CA CYS A 198 -1.01 2.19 -2.56
C CYS A 198 0.14 3.19 -2.39
N LEU A 199 -0.04 4.40 -2.93
CA LEU A 199 0.95 5.48 -2.82
C LEU A 199 0.54 6.42 -1.70
N LEU A 200 1.46 6.66 -0.76
CA LEU A 200 1.31 7.55 0.38
C LEU A 200 2.52 8.49 0.48
N TYR A 201 2.36 9.59 1.19
CA TYR A 201 3.39 10.60 1.43
C TYR A 201 3.92 10.56 2.85
#